data_e34f83e473ee35d99ae7f0db8914607c
#
_entry.id   e34f83e473ee35d99ae7f0db8914607c
#
_cell.length_a   1.000
_cell.length_b   1.000
_cell.length_c   1.000
_cell.angle_alpha   90.00
_cell.angle_beta   90.00
_cell.angle_gamma   90.00
#
_symmetry.space_group_name_H-M   'P 1'
#
loop_
_entity.id
_entity.type
_entity.pdbx_description
1 polymer ?
#
loop_
_entity_poly.entity_id
_entity_poly.type
_entity_poly.pdbx_seq_one_letter_code
_entity_poly.pdbx_strand_id
1 'polypeptide(L)'
;MAHSREEVQEAIDKYIAVRDQINAGNGTWRGLAQFFTDDAVFIDPAWGRVEGLEEMKATVFGEAMVGLEDWSFPTEFTMIDGDNVVVKWWQVLPGRRENGRQYVQSGYSTLVYAGDGKFCYEEDLLNMVHVFEDMKESGFRPPPGMGMPPKHPDRDFSRPERAKR
;
A
#
# COMPACT_ATOMS: atom_id res chain seq x y z
N MET A 1 -16.75 10.81 -17.50
CA MET A 1 -16.67 12.07 -16.72
C MET A 1 -16.00 11.71 -15.43
N ALA A 2 -15.12 12.58 -14.89
CA ALA A 2 -14.56 12.39 -13.57
C ALA A 2 -15.67 12.42 -12.50
N HIS A 3 -15.47 11.70 -11.41
CA HIS A 3 -16.40 11.71 -10.27
C HIS A 3 -16.31 13.04 -9.49
N SER A 4 -17.27 13.33 -8.63
CA SER A 4 -17.19 14.53 -7.81
C SER A 4 -16.04 14.43 -6.80
N ARG A 5 -15.44 15.58 -6.46
CA ARG A 5 -14.37 15.61 -5.45
C ARG A 5 -14.84 15.08 -4.10
N GLU A 6 -16.09 15.35 -3.75
CA GLU A 6 -16.69 14.90 -2.49
C GLU A 6 -16.80 13.38 -2.44
N GLU A 7 -17.20 12.75 -3.55
CA GLU A 7 -17.29 11.29 -3.66
C GLU A 7 -15.92 10.63 -3.53
N VAL A 8 -14.91 11.16 -4.23
CA VAL A 8 -13.53 10.67 -4.15
C VAL A 8 -12.96 10.87 -2.73
N GLN A 9 -13.23 12.03 -2.11
CA GLN A 9 -12.80 12.31 -0.74
C GLN A 9 -13.42 11.33 0.26
N GLU A 10 -14.72 11.08 0.16
CA GLU A 10 -15.40 10.12 1.04
C GLU A 10 -14.81 8.71 0.90
N ALA A 11 -14.49 8.27 -0.32
CA ALA A 11 -13.90 6.96 -0.57
C ALA A 11 -12.51 6.84 0.06
N ILE A 12 -11.64 7.84 -0.14
CA ILE A 12 -10.28 7.79 0.42
C ILE A 12 -10.29 7.94 1.94
N ASP A 13 -11.19 8.73 2.51
CA ASP A 13 -11.31 8.85 3.97
C ASP A 13 -11.70 7.52 4.61
N LYS A 14 -12.63 6.77 4.01
CA LYS A 14 -12.99 5.42 4.47
C LYS A 14 -11.82 4.43 4.35
N TYR A 15 -11.09 4.47 3.24
CA TYR A 15 -9.89 3.66 3.02
C TYR A 15 -8.84 3.93 4.12
N ILE A 16 -8.53 5.21 4.39
CA ILE A 16 -7.57 5.61 5.42
C ILE A 16 -8.05 5.22 6.81
N ALA A 17 -9.34 5.39 7.13
CA ALA A 17 -9.88 4.99 8.41
C ALA A 17 -9.67 3.49 8.69
N VAL A 18 -9.82 2.63 7.67
CA VAL A 18 -9.53 1.19 7.81
C VAL A 18 -8.03 0.94 7.97
N ARG A 19 -7.16 1.63 7.21
CA ARG A 19 -5.70 1.56 7.41
C ARG A 19 -5.29 1.93 8.83
N ASP A 20 -5.87 2.99 9.39
CA ASP A 20 -5.59 3.44 10.74
C ASP A 20 -6.01 2.40 11.79
N GLN A 21 -7.16 1.73 11.59
CA GLN A 21 -7.56 0.61 12.43
C GLN A 21 -6.56 -0.56 12.35
N ILE A 22 -6.09 -0.90 11.16
CA ILE A 22 -5.08 -1.95 10.95
C ILE A 22 -3.77 -1.57 11.66
N ASN A 23 -3.30 -0.34 11.49
CA ASN A 23 -2.11 0.18 12.19
C ASN A 23 -2.26 0.15 13.72
N ALA A 24 -3.47 0.27 14.23
CA ALA A 24 -3.80 0.16 15.66
C ALA A 24 -3.96 -1.31 16.14
N GLY A 25 -3.77 -2.29 15.26
CA GLY A 25 -3.92 -3.71 15.57
C GLY A 25 -5.38 -4.22 15.49
N ASN A 26 -6.29 -3.43 14.95
CA ASN A 26 -7.72 -3.75 14.86
C ASN A 26 -8.11 -4.15 13.43
N GLY A 27 -7.59 -5.26 12.92
CA GLY A 27 -7.92 -5.75 11.60
C GLY A 27 -6.72 -6.35 10.87
N THR A 28 -6.91 -6.65 9.61
CA THR A 28 -5.87 -7.19 8.72
C THR A 28 -5.78 -6.38 7.44
N TRP A 29 -4.63 -6.37 6.79
CA TRP A 29 -4.41 -5.68 5.52
C TRP A 29 -5.36 -6.16 4.41
N ARG A 30 -5.79 -7.42 4.45
CA ARG A 30 -6.84 -7.95 3.55
C ARG A 30 -8.16 -7.19 3.62
N GLY A 31 -8.44 -6.52 4.73
CA GLY A 31 -9.61 -5.65 4.89
C GLY A 31 -9.65 -4.49 3.90
N LEU A 32 -8.49 -4.04 3.38
CA LEU A 32 -8.43 -2.99 2.36
C LEU A 32 -8.98 -3.44 1.00
N ALA A 33 -9.03 -4.74 0.73
CA ALA A 33 -9.55 -5.27 -0.51
C ALA A 33 -11.01 -4.85 -0.81
N GLN A 34 -11.79 -4.53 0.22
CA GLN A 34 -13.17 -4.03 0.07
C GLN A 34 -13.26 -2.72 -0.73
N PHE A 35 -12.17 -1.96 -0.80
CA PHE A 35 -12.10 -0.69 -1.51
C PHE A 35 -11.63 -0.82 -2.96
N PHE A 36 -11.48 -2.02 -3.48
CA PHE A 36 -11.01 -2.24 -4.85
C PHE A 36 -12.05 -2.93 -5.71
N THR A 37 -11.98 -2.65 -7.02
CA THR A 37 -12.77 -3.37 -8.02
C THR A 37 -12.19 -4.77 -8.22
N ASP A 38 -13.01 -5.72 -8.73
CA ASP A 38 -12.56 -7.10 -8.94
C ASP A 38 -11.40 -7.20 -9.96
N ASP A 39 -11.33 -6.26 -10.89
CA ASP A 39 -10.32 -6.14 -11.95
C ASP A 39 -9.19 -5.14 -11.60
N ALA A 40 -9.05 -4.76 -10.33
CA ALA A 40 -8.06 -3.79 -9.91
C ALA A 40 -6.63 -4.25 -10.18
N VAL A 41 -5.76 -3.28 -10.40
CA VAL A 41 -4.31 -3.49 -10.57
C VAL A 41 -3.58 -2.82 -9.41
N PHE A 42 -2.68 -3.56 -8.78
CA PHE A 42 -1.75 -3.05 -7.79
C PHE A 42 -0.32 -3.17 -8.30
N ILE A 43 0.47 -2.12 -8.15
CA ILE A 43 1.90 -2.14 -8.46
C ILE A 43 2.69 -1.88 -7.18
N ASP A 44 3.40 -2.89 -6.74
CA ASP A 44 4.26 -2.83 -5.56
C ASP A 44 5.73 -2.73 -5.98
N PRO A 45 6.56 -1.93 -5.31
CA PRO A 45 7.97 -1.75 -5.70
C PRO A 45 8.81 -3.02 -5.59
N ALA A 46 8.41 -4.00 -4.78
CA ALA A 46 9.10 -5.28 -4.61
C ALA A 46 8.38 -6.43 -5.32
N TRP A 47 7.05 -6.50 -5.24
CA TRP A 47 6.24 -7.57 -5.82
C TRP A 47 5.93 -7.36 -7.29
N GLY A 48 6.02 -6.10 -7.78
CA GLY A 48 5.67 -5.73 -9.15
C GLY A 48 4.17 -5.64 -9.36
N ARG A 49 3.72 -5.92 -10.59
CA ARG A 49 2.33 -5.85 -11.00
C ARG A 49 1.54 -7.06 -10.50
N VAL A 50 0.44 -6.79 -9.83
CA VAL A 50 -0.54 -7.76 -9.33
C VAL A 50 -1.90 -7.40 -9.92
N GLU A 51 -2.55 -8.31 -10.60
CA GLU A 51 -3.83 -8.08 -11.27
C GLU A 51 -4.95 -8.91 -10.65
N GLY A 52 -6.05 -8.22 -10.38
CA GLY A 52 -7.26 -8.81 -9.82
C GLY A 52 -7.28 -8.87 -8.29
N LEU A 53 -8.47 -8.66 -7.75
CA LEU A 53 -8.70 -8.52 -6.32
C LEU A 53 -8.28 -9.75 -5.51
N GLU A 54 -8.52 -10.96 -6.03
CA GLU A 54 -8.16 -12.19 -5.32
C GLU A 54 -6.64 -12.37 -5.22
N GLU A 55 -5.90 -12.00 -6.28
CA GLU A 55 -4.43 -12.04 -6.25
C GLU A 55 -3.87 -10.94 -5.32
N MET A 56 -4.48 -9.75 -5.29
CA MET A 56 -4.11 -8.70 -4.33
C MET A 56 -4.30 -9.17 -2.88
N LYS A 57 -5.40 -9.87 -2.57
CA LYS A 57 -5.65 -10.45 -1.24
C LYS A 57 -4.61 -11.51 -0.85
N ALA A 58 -4.17 -12.30 -1.81
CA ALA A 58 -3.18 -13.35 -1.57
C ALA A 58 -1.77 -12.77 -1.37
N THR A 59 -1.37 -11.82 -2.20
CA THR A 59 -0.01 -11.28 -2.28
C THR A 59 0.16 -10.00 -1.45
N VAL A 60 -0.12 -8.83 -2.01
CA VAL A 60 0.22 -7.52 -1.41
C VAL A 60 -0.55 -7.22 -0.11
N PHE A 61 -1.77 -7.73 0.04
CA PHE A 61 -2.53 -7.63 1.30
C PHE A 61 -2.44 -8.91 2.16
N GLY A 62 -1.75 -9.92 1.70
CA GLY A 62 -1.59 -11.22 2.35
C GLY A 62 -0.15 -11.53 2.68
N GLU A 63 0.52 -12.31 1.82
CA GLU A 63 1.85 -12.83 2.06
C GLU A 63 2.91 -11.75 2.32
N ALA A 64 2.81 -10.60 1.62
CA ALA A 64 3.73 -9.48 1.79
C ALA A 64 3.67 -8.83 3.17
N MET A 65 2.56 -8.99 3.89
CA MET A 65 2.33 -8.37 5.19
C MET A 65 2.59 -9.31 6.38
N VAL A 66 2.88 -10.59 6.13
CA VAL A 66 3.22 -11.56 7.19
C VAL A 66 4.55 -11.19 7.83
N GLY A 67 4.55 -11.03 9.16
CA GLY A 67 5.75 -10.64 9.92
C GLY A 67 5.97 -9.14 10.03
N LEU A 68 5.04 -8.33 9.50
CA LEU A 68 5.06 -6.87 9.62
C LEU A 68 4.03 -6.37 10.65
N GLU A 69 3.57 -7.22 11.55
CA GLU A 69 2.52 -6.90 12.54
C GLU A 69 2.94 -5.78 13.52
N ASP A 70 4.26 -5.68 13.80
CA ASP A 70 4.84 -4.63 14.64
C ASP A 70 5.28 -3.39 13.86
N TRP A 71 5.09 -3.39 12.52
CA TRP A 71 5.35 -2.23 11.70
C TRP A 71 4.11 -1.34 11.65
N SER A 72 4.30 -0.07 11.36
CA SER A 72 3.17 0.84 11.15
C SER A 72 3.35 1.68 9.88
N PHE A 73 2.22 2.06 9.31
CA PHE A 73 2.16 2.78 8.03
C PHE A 73 1.23 4.00 8.14
N PRO A 74 1.51 4.94 9.08
CA PRO A 74 0.63 6.09 9.30
C PRO A 74 0.59 7.01 8.08
N THR A 75 -0.61 7.48 7.75
CA THR A 75 -0.85 8.46 6.70
C THR A 75 -0.47 9.85 7.18
N GLU A 76 0.24 10.61 6.35
CA GLU A 76 0.60 12.01 6.63
C GLU A 76 -0.38 12.98 5.98
N PHE A 77 -0.66 12.82 4.69
CA PHE A 77 -1.64 13.62 3.95
C PHE A 77 -2.15 12.90 2.71
N THR A 78 -3.22 13.44 2.13
CA THR A 78 -3.77 13.05 0.83
C THR A 78 -3.88 14.24 -0.10
N MET A 79 -3.79 13.99 -1.41
CA MET A 79 -4.06 14.97 -2.46
C MET A 79 -4.97 14.33 -3.52
N ILE A 80 -5.96 15.09 -4.00
CA ILE A 80 -6.93 14.63 -4.99
C ILE A 80 -6.89 15.55 -6.21
N ASP A 81 -6.75 14.93 -7.39
CA ASP A 81 -6.87 15.58 -8.69
C ASP A 81 -7.77 14.74 -9.60
N GLY A 82 -9.02 15.17 -9.77
CA GLY A 82 -10.05 14.36 -10.42
C GLY A 82 -10.25 13.03 -9.71
N ASP A 83 -10.11 11.93 -10.46
CA ASP A 83 -10.20 10.57 -9.92
C ASP A 83 -8.87 10.05 -9.35
N ASN A 84 -7.77 10.83 -9.48
CA ASN A 84 -6.48 10.44 -8.95
C ASN A 84 -6.33 10.90 -7.49
N VAL A 85 -5.81 10.01 -6.66
CA VAL A 85 -5.52 10.27 -5.26
C VAL A 85 -4.07 9.91 -4.98
N VAL A 86 -3.35 10.82 -4.33
CA VAL A 86 -2.02 10.54 -3.77
C VAL A 86 -2.15 10.48 -2.26
N VAL A 87 -1.68 9.40 -1.67
CA VAL A 87 -1.56 9.22 -0.22
C VAL A 87 -0.09 9.21 0.14
N LYS A 88 0.34 10.18 0.95
CA LYS A 88 1.67 10.18 1.56
C LYS A 88 1.60 9.49 2.91
N TRP A 89 2.49 8.52 3.13
CA TRP A 89 2.55 7.76 4.37
C TRP A 89 4.00 7.48 4.80
N TRP A 90 4.17 7.02 6.02
CA TRP A 90 5.44 6.60 6.57
C TRP A 90 5.46 5.09 6.76
N GLN A 91 6.57 4.44 6.44
CA GLN A 91 6.83 3.07 6.84
C GLN A 91 7.74 3.11 8.06
N VAL A 92 7.24 2.66 9.20
CA VAL A 92 7.95 2.70 10.47
C VAL A 92 8.22 1.27 10.92
N LEU A 93 9.51 0.94 11.03
CA LEU A 93 9.95 -0.36 11.57
C LEU A 93 10.01 -0.29 13.10
N PRO A 94 9.83 -1.43 13.78
CA PRO A 94 10.04 -1.52 15.22
C PRO A 94 11.51 -1.24 15.58
N GLY A 95 11.72 -0.76 16.80
CA GLY A 95 13.05 -0.45 17.31
C GLY A 95 13.53 0.98 16.98
N ARG A 96 14.76 1.23 17.36
CA ARG A 96 15.40 2.54 17.18
C ARG A 96 16.87 2.36 16.83
N ARG A 97 17.42 3.29 16.08
CA ARG A 97 18.86 3.42 15.82
C ARG A 97 19.61 3.76 17.11
N GLU A 98 20.91 3.58 17.14
CA GLU A 98 21.78 3.95 18.27
C GLU A 98 21.63 5.42 18.70
N ASN A 99 21.35 6.31 17.74
CA ASN A 99 21.10 7.73 18.00
C ASN A 99 19.68 8.05 18.49
N GLY A 100 18.86 7.03 18.80
CA GLY A 100 17.48 7.14 19.28
C GLY A 100 16.43 7.42 18.22
N ARG A 101 16.79 7.63 16.96
CA ARG A 101 15.83 7.85 15.86
C ARG A 101 15.15 6.56 15.45
N GLN A 102 13.88 6.63 15.06
CA GLN A 102 13.16 5.52 14.49
C GLN A 102 13.71 5.16 13.10
N TYR A 103 13.52 3.91 12.70
CA TYR A 103 13.66 3.47 11.32
C TYR A 103 12.41 3.88 10.56
N VAL A 104 12.51 4.87 9.68
CA VAL A 104 11.37 5.46 8.98
C VAL A 104 11.71 5.68 7.52
N GLN A 105 10.85 5.20 6.63
CA GLN A 105 10.92 5.46 5.20
C GLN A 105 9.66 6.17 4.71
N SER A 106 9.85 7.00 3.68
CA SER A 106 8.78 7.74 3.03
C SER A 106 8.12 6.87 1.96
N GLY A 107 6.80 6.71 2.03
CA GLY A 107 6.00 5.99 1.04
C GLY A 107 4.94 6.88 0.42
N TYR A 108 4.60 6.56 -0.82
CA TYR A 108 3.53 7.20 -1.58
C TYR A 108 2.71 6.12 -2.27
N SER A 109 1.40 6.21 -2.14
CA SER A 109 0.45 5.44 -2.95
C SER A 109 -0.24 6.39 -3.92
N THR A 110 -0.34 6.00 -5.18
CA THR A 110 -1.20 6.66 -6.15
C THR A 110 -2.37 5.74 -6.44
N LEU A 111 -3.61 6.20 -6.19
CA LEU A 111 -4.82 5.44 -6.45
C LEU A 111 -5.65 6.11 -7.54
N VAL A 112 -6.46 5.32 -8.25
CA VAL A 112 -7.45 5.83 -9.21
C VAL A 112 -8.84 5.36 -8.82
N TYR A 113 -9.70 6.31 -8.53
CA TYR A 113 -11.09 6.07 -8.17
C TYR A 113 -11.91 5.62 -9.39
N ALA A 114 -12.80 4.66 -9.18
CA ALA A 114 -13.59 4.04 -10.25
C ALA A 114 -15.12 4.12 -10.05
N GLY A 115 -15.55 4.79 -8.97
CA GLY A 115 -16.96 4.87 -8.58
C GLY A 115 -17.32 3.86 -7.49
N ASP A 116 -18.50 4.02 -6.92
CA ASP A 116 -19.08 3.11 -5.92
C ASP A 116 -18.18 2.87 -4.69
N GLY A 117 -17.40 3.88 -4.29
CA GLY A 117 -16.48 3.80 -3.16
C GLY A 117 -15.24 2.94 -3.41
N LYS A 118 -14.91 2.63 -4.68
CA LYS A 118 -13.84 1.71 -5.06
C LYS A 118 -12.77 2.34 -5.92
N PHE A 119 -11.55 1.83 -5.79
CA PHE A 119 -10.39 2.14 -6.62
C PHE A 119 -10.12 0.98 -7.59
N CYS A 120 -9.68 1.30 -8.81
CA CYS A 120 -9.31 0.28 -9.80
C CYS A 120 -7.79 0.16 -10.01
N TYR A 121 -7.04 1.00 -9.34
CA TYR A 121 -5.57 1.04 -9.45
C TYR A 121 -4.96 1.57 -8.16
N GLU A 122 -3.86 0.96 -7.75
CA GLU A 122 -2.93 1.49 -6.76
C GLU A 122 -1.49 1.22 -7.20
N GLU A 123 -0.62 2.18 -7.00
CA GLU A 123 0.83 2.07 -7.20
C GLU A 123 1.54 2.62 -5.97
N ASP A 124 2.34 1.78 -5.34
CA ASP A 124 3.17 2.17 -4.21
C ASP A 124 4.59 2.51 -4.66
N LEU A 125 5.13 3.56 -4.08
CA LEU A 125 6.51 3.99 -4.30
C LEU A 125 7.24 4.17 -2.97
N LEU A 126 8.31 3.38 -2.79
CA LEU A 126 9.27 3.48 -1.70
C LEU A 126 10.69 3.41 -2.24
N ASN A 127 11.63 3.94 -1.48
CA ASN A 127 13.05 3.66 -1.73
C ASN A 127 13.42 2.29 -1.13
N MET A 128 13.29 1.23 -1.92
CA MET A 128 13.54 -0.14 -1.46
C MET A 128 14.97 -0.39 -1.01
N VAL A 129 15.95 0.37 -1.53
CA VAL A 129 17.34 0.27 -1.05
C VAL A 129 17.41 0.66 0.42
N HIS A 130 16.84 1.80 0.79
CA HIS A 130 16.81 2.26 2.18
C HIS A 130 15.94 1.35 3.08
N VAL A 131 14.84 0.82 2.56
CA VAL A 131 14.01 -0.15 3.31
C VAL A 131 14.85 -1.37 3.68
N PHE A 132 15.58 -1.97 2.73
CA PHE A 132 16.43 -3.13 3.01
C PHE A 132 17.62 -2.81 3.93
N GLU A 133 18.21 -1.60 3.84
CA GLU A 133 19.24 -1.13 4.76
C GLU A 133 18.68 -1.03 6.18
N ASP A 134 17.51 -0.44 6.36
CA ASP A 134 16.85 -0.32 7.66
C ASP A 134 16.46 -1.69 8.24
N MET A 135 15.93 -2.60 7.42
CA MET A 135 15.65 -3.97 7.86
C MET A 135 16.91 -4.66 8.37
N LYS A 136 18.03 -4.53 7.65
CA LYS A 136 19.31 -5.11 8.06
C LYS A 136 19.84 -4.48 9.34
N GLU A 137 19.85 -3.15 9.44
CA GLU A 137 20.34 -2.40 10.59
C GLU A 137 19.51 -2.65 11.84
N SER A 138 18.18 -2.72 11.71
CA SER A 138 17.25 -3.02 12.82
C SER A 138 17.35 -4.45 13.35
N GLY A 139 18.05 -5.32 12.62
CA GLY A 139 18.13 -6.74 12.96
C GLY A 139 16.86 -7.53 12.61
N PHE A 140 15.97 -6.97 11.79
CA PHE A 140 14.78 -7.68 11.34
C PHE A 140 15.14 -9.03 10.71
N ARG A 141 14.36 -10.05 11.06
CA ARG A 141 14.47 -11.38 10.49
C ARG A 141 13.10 -11.79 9.96
N PRO A 142 12.99 -12.09 8.65
CA PRO A 142 11.74 -12.60 8.09
C PRO A 142 11.27 -13.83 8.87
N PRO A 143 10.05 -13.83 9.44
CA PRO A 143 9.53 -15.00 10.12
C PRO A 143 9.17 -16.11 9.14
N PRO A 144 9.04 -17.37 9.64
CA PRO A 144 8.46 -18.44 8.83
C PRO A 144 7.08 -18.04 8.29
N GLY A 145 6.84 -18.25 7.00
CA GLY A 145 5.58 -17.91 6.36
C GLY A 145 5.50 -16.50 5.78
N MET A 146 6.51 -15.64 5.98
CA MET A 146 6.61 -14.39 5.27
C MET A 146 6.79 -14.66 3.78
N GLY A 147 5.93 -14.08 2.95
CA GLY A 147 6.08 -14.12 1.50
C GLY A 147 7.33 -13.35 1.06
N MET A 148 8.03 -13.90 0.10
CA MET A 148 9.18 -13.24 -0.52
C MET A 148 8.79 -12.71 -1.88
N PRO A 149 9.17 -11.46 -2.22
CA PRO A 149 8.93 -10.93 -3.54
C PRO A 149 9.54 -11.84 -4.63
N PRO A 150 8.93 -11.92 -5.82
CA PRO A 150 9.47 -12.71 -6.92
C PRO A 150 10.84 -12.17 -7.32
N LYS A 151 11.76 -13.06 -7.71
CA LYS A 151 13.11 -12.67 -8.16
C LYS A 151 13.07 -11.75 -9.39
N HIS A 152 12.07 -11.91 -10.23
CA HIS A 152 11.82 -11.12 -11.43
C HIS A 152 10.37 -10.66 -11.43
N PRO A 153 10.03 -9.59 -10.69
CA PRO A 153 8.67 -9.09 -10.65
C PRO A 153 8.26 -8.54 -12.02
N ASP A 154 6.97 -8.63 -12.33
CA ASP A 154 6.42 -7.93 -13.48
C ASP A 154 6.57 -6.42 -13.29
N ARG A 155 7.22 -5.76 -14.24
CA ARG A 155 7.52 -4.33 -14.23
C ARG A 155 6.73 -3.56 -15.28
N ASP A 156 5.56 -4.07 -15.66
CA ASP A 156 4.61 -3.31 -16.46
C ASP A 156 3.87 -2.30 -15.57
N PHE A 157 4.19 -1.03 -15.73
CA PHE A 157 3.58 0.10 -15.03
C PHE A 157 2.39 0.69 -15.80
N SER A 158 1.91 0.04 -16.84
CA SER A 158 0.76 0.53 -17.59
C SER A 158 -0.50 0.53 -16.71
N ARG A 159 -1.23 1.65 -16.75
CA ARG A 159 -2.54 1.73 -16.08
C ARG A 159 -3.58 0.93 -16.86
N PRO A 160 -4.51 0.25 -16.19
CA PRO A 160 -5.65 -0.37 -16.86
C PRO A 160 -6.49 0.68 -17.59
N GLU A 161 -7.21 0.29 -18.65
CA GLU A 161 -8.00 1.22 -19.47
C GLU A 161 -8.97 2.09 -18.64
N ARG A 162 -9.57 1.49 -17.59
CA ARG A 162 -10.45 2.19 -16.66
C ARG A 162 -9.75 3.33 -15.90
N ALA A 163 -8.46 3.21 -15.64
CA ALA A 163 -7.64 4.19 -14.92
C ALA A 163 -6.98 5.24 -15.83
N LYS A 164 -7.21 5.20 -17.15
CA LYS A 164 -6.65 6.14 -18.14
C LYS A 164 -7.53 7.35 -18.43
N ARG A 165 -8.69 7.45 -17.79
CA ARG A 165 -9.71 8.47 -18.07
C ARG A 165 -9.42 9.78 -17.35
#